data_0dfb2180b6df17b69f8b9101899b010a
#
_entry.id   0dfb2180b6df17b69f8b9101899b010a
#
_cell.length_a   1.000
_cell.length_b   1.000
_cell.length_c   1.000
_cell.angle_alpha   90.00
_cell.angle_beta   90.00
_cell.angle_gamma   90.00
#
_symmetry.space_group_name_H-M   'P 1'
#
loop_
_entity.id
_entity.type
_entity.pdbx_description
1 polymer ?
#
loop_
_entity_poly.entity_id
_entity_poly.type
_entity_poly.pdbx_seq_one_letter_code
_entity_poly.pdbx_strand_id
1 'polypeptide(L)'
;MDKELLKPFDAIRPFEPEELPEVFERLLGNAQFAQVVAYVFKDVPFDMLAQKMRACKTNLEFQVAFCYPFIKGLLQKASLGCDMNVDAIDMEKRYTFVSNHRDIVLDSALLDVLLVDAGCKTTCEIAIGDNLLSLPWVKDLVRINKSFIVERSVSLRQMLLSSKRLSDYMHLVIAQKHDNVWIAQREGRAKDSNDRTQESIIKMMVMGGEGSLVERLKGLHIVPLAISYEYDPCDFLKAQEFQLKRDIADWKKGPMDDVVSMQTGIMGYKGHIHYDAAPCIDAWLDTLDADMPKADFFKAVATHIDEEVFRRYRLYPSN
;
A
#
# COMPACT_ATOMS: atom_id res chain seq x y z
N MET A 1 0.25 2.82 22.68
CA MET A 1 1.73 2.69 22.54
C MET A 1 2.42 3.87 23.23
N ASP A 2 3.70 3.72 23.63
CA ASP A 2 4.46 4.84 24.20
C ASP A 2 4.62 5.97 23.16
N LYS A 3 4.18 7.18 23.51
CA LYS A 3 4.23 8.36 22.63
C LYS A 3 5.66 8.77 22.25
N GLU A 4 6.63 8.53 23.13
CA GLU A 4 8.03 8.84 22.85
C GLU A 4 8.61 7.94 21.75
N LEU A 5 8.17 6.69 21.64
CA LEU A 5 8.58 5.80 20.54
C LEU A 5 8.03 6.23 19.18
N LEU A 6 6.87 6.86 19.14
CA LEU A 6 6.23 7.33 17.90
C LEU A 6 6.74 8.68 17.42
N LYS A 7 7.26 9.51 18.31
CA LYS A 7 7.68 10.88 18.01
C LYS A 7 8.63 11.04 16.82
N PRO A 8 9.63 10.17 16.59
CA PRO A 8 10.47 10.24 15.39
C PRO A 8 9.70 10.05 14.07
N PHE A 9 8.49 9.48 14.13
CA PHE A 9 7.66 9.12 12.99
C PHE A 9 6.43 10.02 12.80
N ASP A 10 6.22 11.03 13.64
CA ASP A 10 5.03 11.91 13.62
C ASP A 10 4.74 12.52 12.24
N ALA A 11 5.79 12.81 11.47
CA ALA A 11 5.65 13.39 10.14
C ALA A 11 5.10 12.38 9.10
N ILE A 12 5.30 11.06 9.33
CA ILE A 12 5.00 10.02 8.33
C ILE A 12 3.92 9.04 8.78
N ARG A 13 3.77 8.73 10.05
CA ARG A 13 2.88 7.69 10.58
C ARG A 13 1.39 7.99 10.37
N PRO A 14 0.49 6.99 10.40
CA PRO A 14 -0.94 7.18 10.61
C PRO A 14 -1.22 7.96 11.91
N PHE A 15 -2.40 8.51 12.02
CA PHE A 15 -2.85 9.10 13.28
C PHE A 15 -3.12 8.01 14.32
N GLU A 16 -2.75 8.28 15.57
CA GLU A 16 -3.12 7.41 16.70
C GLU A 16 -4.58 7.67 17.13
N PRO A 17 -5.22 6.74 17.84
CA PRO A 17 -6.62 6.86 18.25
C PRO A 17 -6.97 8.16 18.95
N GLU A 18 -6.07 8.69 19.78
CA GLU A 18 -6.29 9.93 20.54
C GLU A 18 -6.29 11.19 19.65
N GLU A 19 -5.68 11.11 18.47
CA GLU A 19 -5.62 12.22 17.50
C GLU A 19 -6.87 12.28 16.61
N LEU A 20 -7.58 11.15 16.45
CA LEU A 20 -8.71 11.01 15.51
C LEU A 20 -9.82 12.04 15.74
N PRO A 21 -10.26 12.36 16.96
CA PRO A 21 -11.34 13.33 17.15
C PRO A 21 -11.04 14.69 16.53
N GLU A 22 -9.82 15.22 16.73
CA GLU A 22 -9.40 16.50 16.17
C GLU A 22 -9.32 16.44 14.64
N VAL A 23 -8.75 15.35 14.11
CA VAL A 23 -8.62 15.14 12.66
C VAL A 23 -9.98 15.00 11.99
N PHE A 24 -10.93 14.32 12.62
CA PHE A 24 -12.30 14.20 12.13
C PHE A 24 -12.98 15.58 12.02
N GLU A 25 -12.88 16.43 13.05
CA GLU A 25 -13.46 17.78 12.98
C GLU A 25 -12.82 18.63 11.88
N ARG A 26 -11.50 18.51 11.70
CA ARG A 26 -10.78 19.22 10.64
C ARG A 26 -11.23 18.77 9.23
N LEU A 27 -11.46 17.48 9.04
CA LEU A 27 -11.99 16.93 7.79
C LEU A 27 -13.44 17.32 7.57
N LEU A 28 -14.31 17.17 8.58
CA LEU A 28 -15.73 17.51 8.49
C LEU A 28 -15.96 19.00 8.24
N GLY A 29 -15.06 19.88 8.71
CA GLY A 29 -15.06 21.31 8.42
C GLY A 29 -14.50 21.66 7.04
N ASN A 30 -13.95 20.72 6.28
CA ASN A 30 -13.39 20.99 4.95
C ASN A 30 -14.44 20.84 3.85
N ALA A 31 -14.71 21.93 3.12
CA ALA A 31 -15.76 21.95 2.09
C ALA A 31 -15.51 20.98 0.92
N GLN A 32 -14.23 20.78 0.50
CA GLN A 32 -13.91 19.85 -0.57
C GLN A 32 -14.12 18.40 -0.11
N PHE A 33 -13.71 18.07 1.10
CA PHE A 33 -13.96 16.76 1.69
C PHE A 33 -15.47 16.50 1.79
N ALA A 34 -16.25 17.44 2.29
CA ALA A 34 -17.70 17.32 2.38
C ALA A 34 -18.36 17.06 1.00
N GLN A 35 -17.90 17.74 -0.06
CA GLN A 35 -18.37 17.50 -1.43
C GLN A 35 -18.04 16.09 -1.93
N VAL A 36 -16.83 15.61 -1.68
CA VAL A 36 -16.41 14.26 -2.07
C VAL A 36 -17.22 13.21 -1.31
N VAL A 37 -17.39 13.36 -0.01
CA VAL A 37 -18.18 12.43 0.82
C VAL A 37 -19.66 12.41 0.38
N ALA A 38 -20.25 13.57 0.09
CA ALA A 38 -21.62 13.65 -0.41
C ALA A 38 -21.77 12.99 -1.79
N TYR A 39 -20.78 13.08 -2.65
CA TYR A 39 -20.78 12.39 -3.96
C TYR A 39 -20.64 10.87 -3.82
N VAL A 40 -19.75 10.42 -2.94
CA VAL A 40 -19.48 8.99 -2.72
C VAL A 40 -20.64 8.30 -2.00
N PHE A 41 -21.22 8.94 -0.99
CA PHE A 41 -22.31 8.43 -0.17
C PHE A 41 -23.62 9.20 -0.40
N LYS A 42 -23.97 9.41 -1.68
CA LYS A 42 -25.08 10.27 -2.12
C LYS A 42 -26.43 9.97 -1.48
N ASP A 43 -26.64 8.73 -1.02
CA ASP A 43 -27.90 8.28 -0.43
C ASP A 43 -27.94 8.43 1.09
N VAL A 44 -26.86 8.98 1.70
CA VAL A 44 -26.73 9.16 3.16
C VAL A 44 -26.53 10.64 3.48
N PRO A 45 -27.36 11.25 4.35
CA PRO A 45 -27.16 12.62 4.79
C PRO A 45 -25.78 12.85 5.41
N PHE A 46 -25.15 13.98 5.10
CA PHE A 46 -23.81 14.30 5.59
C PHE A 46 -23.71 14.28 7.12
N ASP A 47 -24.74 14.77 7.83
CA ASP A 47 -24.76 14.79 9.30
C ASP A 47 -24.72 13.37 9.88
N MET A 48 -25.36 12.39 9.23
CA MET A 48 -25.30 10.99 9.64
C MET A 48 -23.90 10.40 9.42
N LEU A 49 -23.26 10.74 8.30
CA LEU A 49 -21.87 10.34 8.03
C LEU A 49 -20.90 10.97 9.03
N ALA A 50 -21.10 12.26 9.35
CA ALA A 50 -20.31 12.95 10.36
C ALA A 50 -20.47 12.32 11.75
N GLN A 51 -21.70 11.99 12.15
CA GLN A 51 -21.96 11.30 13.41
C GLN A 51 -21.28 9.92 13.45
N LYS A 52 -21.41 9.14 12.36
CA LYS A 52 -20.76 7.83 12.22
C LYS A 52 -19.24 7.95 12.28
N MET A 53 -18.66 8.98 11.66
CA MET A 53 -17.21 9.23 11.68
C MET A 53 -16.72 9.55 13.10
N ARG A 54 -17.42 10.43 13.84
CA ARG A 54 -17.11 10.76 15.25
C ARG A 54 -17.26 9.57 16.20
N ALA A 55 -18.06 8.58 15.84
CA ALA A 55 -18.24 7.36 16.64
C ALA A 55 -17.03 6.40 16.51
N CYS A 56 -16.24 6.48 15.45
CA CYS A 56 -15.06 5.64 15.27
C CYS A 56 -13.98 6.01 16.32
N LYS A 57 -13.45 5.00 17.00
CA LYS A 57 -12.42 5.15 18.03
C LYS A 57 -11.04 4.75 17.54
N THR A 58 -10.96 3.99 16.46
CA THR A 58 -9.71 3.50 15.87
C THR A 58 -9.73 3.67 14.35
N ASN A 59 -8.54 3.66 13.75
CA ASN A 59 -8.39 3.66 12.30
C ASN A 59 -9.08 2.45 11.65
N LEU A 60 -8.99 1.28 12.28
CA LEU A 60 -9.66 0.08 11.79
C LEU A 60 -11.19 0.23 11.80
N GLU A 61 -11.77 0.80 12.86
CA GLU A 61 -13.20 1.11 12.88
C GLU A 61 -13.59 2.06 11.75
N PHE A 62 -12.77 3.09 11.48
CA PHE A 62 -13.01 3.98 10.35
C PHE A 62 -12.94 3.24 9.00
N GLN A 63 -11.92 2.40 8.79
CA GLN A 63 -11.81 1.58 7.58
C GLN A 63 -13.03 0.68 7.38
N VAL A 64 -13.46 -0.04 8.43
CA VAL A 64 -14.63 -0.92 8.37
C VAL A 64 -15.94 -0.13 8.18
N ALA A 65 -16.04 1.06 8.77
CA ALA A 65 -17.26 1.88 8.68
C ALA A 65 -17.42 2.58 7.33
N PHE A 66 -16.32 3.00 6.67
CA PHE A 66 -16.35 3.84 5.47
C PHE A 66 -15.64 3.21 4.26
N CYS A 67 -14.40 2.78 4.41
CA CYS A 67 -13.60 2.28 3.28
C CYS A 67 -14.11 0.92 2.79
N TYR A 68 -14.38 -0.01 3.70
CA TYR A 68 -14.86 -1.34 3.37
C TYR A 68 -16.19 -1.31 2.57
N PRO A 69 -17.29 -0.68 3.03
CA PRO A 69 -18.53 -0.65 2.25
C PRO A 69 -18.39 0.11 0.93
N PHE A 70 -17.57 1.15 0.87
CA PHE A 70 -17.27 1.87 -0.36
C PHE A 70 -16.60 0.94 -1.39
N ILE A 71 -15.53 0.25 -1.00
CA ILE A 71 -14.80 -0.66 -1.88
C ILE A 71 -15.67 -1.86 -2.30
N LYS A 72 -16.44 -2.46 -1.38
CA LYS A 72 -17.39 -3.55 -1.74
C LYS A 72 -18.45 -3.08 -2.74
N GLY A 73 -19.01 -1.90 -2.56
CA GLY A 73 -19.96 -1.31 -3.52
C GLY A 73 -19.33 -1.00 -4.89
N LEU A 74 -18.05 -0.67 -4.91
CA LEU A 74 -17.26 -0.45 -6.12
C LEU A 74 -17.02 -1.75 -6.88
N LEU A 75 -16.61 -2.81 -6.16
CA LEU A 75 -16.42 -4.15 -6.74
C LEU A 75 -17.69 -4.68 -7.37
N GLN A 76 -18.85 -4.50 -6.74
CA GLN A 76 -20.15 -4.92 -7.31
C GLN A 76 -20.46 -4.26 -8.64
N LYS A 77 -20.01 -3.02 -8.87
CA LYS A 77 -20.27 -2.24 -10.08
C LYS A 77 -19.23 -2.42 -11.17
N ALA A 78 -17.99 -2.62 -10.78
CA ALA A 78 -16.84 -2.51 -11.68
C ALA A 78 -15.97 -3.79 -11.74
N SER A 79 -16.46 -4.93 -11.24
CA SER A 79 -15.76 -6.21 -11.34
C SER A 79 -16.72 -7.40 -11.41
N LEU A 80 -16.19 -8.57 -11.74
CA LEU A 80 -16.86 -9.88 -11.63
C LEU A 80 -16.61 -10.54 -10.27
N GLY A 81 -15.75 -9.96 -9.45
CA GLY A 81 -15.40 -10.43 -8.12
C GLY A 81 -13.94 -10.16 -7.80
N CYS A 82 -13.64 -10.25 -6.51
CA CYS A 82 -12.30 -10.12 -5.96
C CYS A 82 -12.14 -11.18 -4.87
N ASP A 83 -11.08 -11.98 -4.97
CA ASP A 83 -10.76 -13.03 -4.02
C ASP A 83 -9.27 -13.03 -3.65
N MET A 84 -8.91 -13.70 -2.55
CA MET A 84 -7.54 -13.85 -2.08
C MET A 84 -7.28 -15.28 -1.61
N ASN A 85 -6.17 -15.85 -2.09
CA ASN A 85 -5.60 -17.06 -1.51
C ASN A 85 -4.69 -16.68 -0.33
N VAL A 86 -5.01 -17.22 0.85
CA VAL A 86 -4.27 -17.01 2.11
C VAL A 86 -3.71 -18.31 2.68
N ASP A 87 -3.76 -19.42 1.96
CA ASP A 87 -3.40 -20.77 2.46
C ASP A 87 -1.94 -20.85 2.96
N ALA A 88 -1.07 -19.99 2.43
CA ALA A 88 0.36 -19.99 2.75
C ALA A 88 0.72 -19.12 3.96
N ILE A 89 -0.23 -18.40 4.57
CA ILE A 89 0.02 -17.48 5.68
C ILE A 89 -0.86 -17.79 6.89
N ASP A 90 -0.36 -17.43 8.07
CA ASP A 90 -1.08 -17.53 9.34
C ASP A 90 -1.72 -16.19 9.66
N MET A 91 -3.06 -16.12 9.67
CA MET A 91 -3.81 -14.87 9.89
C MET A 91 -3.64 -14.29 11.31
N GLU A 92 -3.09 -15.06 12.25
CA GLU A 92 -2.77 -14.56 13.60
C GLU A 92 -1.43 -13.83 13.66
N LYS A 93 -0.55 -14.02 12.65
CA LYS A 93 0.73 -13.32 12.52
C LYS A 93 0.59 -12.00 11.79
N ARG A 94 1.67 -11.23 11.77
CA ARG A 94 1.77 -9.95 11.07
C ARG A 94 2.87 -10.02 10.03
N TYR A 95 2.60 -9.39 8.89
CA TYR A 95 3.44 -9.51 7.70
C TYR A 95 3.65 -8.18 7.02
N THR A 96 4.78 -8.05 6.35
CA THR A 96 5.00 -7.04 5.33
C THR A 96 4.68 -7.65 3.97
N PHE A 97 3.52 -7.31 3.42
CA PHE A 97 3.14 -7.71 2.06
C PHE A 97 3.89 -6.86 1.04
N VAL A 98 4.68 -7.51 0.20
CA VAL A 98 5.43 -6.88 -0.90
C VAL A 98 4.82 -7.35 -2.21
N SER A 99 4.16 -6.46 -2.96
CA SER A 99 3.41 -6.85 -4.15
C SER A 99 3.88 -6.16 -5.43
N ASN A 100 3.59 -6.77 -6.57
CA ASN A 100 3.53 -6.05 -7.82
C ASN A 100 2.51 -4.89 -7.72
N HIS A 101 2.63 -3.86 -8.58
CA HIS A 101 1.85 -2.62 -8.45
C HIS A 101 1.07 -2.31 -9.72
N ARG A 102 -0.25 -2.53 -9.66
CA ARG A 102 -1.18 -2.39 -10.80
C ARG A 102 -2.00 -1.11 -10.74
N ASP A 103 -2.56 -0.77 -9.57
CA ASP A 103 -3.43 0.39 -9.36
C ASP A 103 -2.92 1.27 -8.21
N ILE A 104 -3.04 2.61 -8.34
CA ILE A 104 -2.53 3.56 -7.35
C ILE A 104 -3.25 3.44 -6.00
N VAL A 105 -4.56 3.19 -6.03
CA VAL A 105 -5.43 3.22 -4.85
C VAL A 105 -5.90 1.81 -4.48
N LEU A 106 -6.29 1.02 -5.48
CA LEU A 106 -7.03 -0.21 -5.22
C LEU A 106 -6.16 -1.37 -4.77
N ASP A 107 -4.86 -1.42 -5.12
CA ASP A 107 -4.01 -2.54 -4.73
C ASP A 107 -3.98 -2.73 -3.21
N SER A 108 -3.77 -1.67 -2.44
CA SER A 108 -3.78 -1.72 -0.98
C SER A 108 -5.19 -1.72 -0.39
N ALA A 109 -6.13 -0.96 -0.98
CA ALA A 109 -7.49 -0.88 -0.46
C ALA A 109 -8.25 -2.20 -0.60
N LEU A 110 -8.04 -2.94 -1.69
CA LEU A 110 -8.59 -4.29 -1.89
C LEU A 110 -7.94 -5.30 -0.95
N LEU A 111 -6.61 -5.22 -0.73
CA LEU A 111 -5.93 -6.07 0.24
C LEU A 111 -6.55 -5.92 1.63
N ASP A 112 -6.79 -4.69 2.10
CA ASP A 112 -7.42 -4.45 3.40
C ASP A 112 -8.82 -5.07 3.50
N VAL A 113 -9.63 -4.95 2.44
CA VAL A 113 -10.96 -5.58 2.37
C VAL A 113 -10.85 -7.10 2.42
N LEU A 114 -9.91 -7.68 1.67
CA LEU A 114 -9.71 -9.14 1.59
C LEU A 114 -9.17 -9.71 2.91
N LEU A 115 -8.30 -8.98 3.62
CA LEU A 115 -7.83 -9.37 4.95
C LEU A 115 -8.98 -9.37 5.97
N VAL A 116 -9.87 -8.38 5.91
CA VAL A 116 -11.09 -8.35 6.76
C VAL A 116 -12.01 -9.53 6.42
N ASP A 117 -12.25 -9.78 5.13
CA ASP A 117 -13.08 -10.92 4.66
C ASP A 117 -12.48 -12.28 5.09
N ALA A 118 -11.16 -12.39 5.11
CA ALA A 118 -10.44 -13.59 5.58
C ALA A 118 -10.39 -13.73 7.11
N GLY A 119 -10.94 -12.77 7.86
CA GLY A 119 -10.99 -12.81 9.33
C GLY A 119 -9.72 -12.32 10.02
N CYS A 120 -8.82 -11.61 9.32
CA CYS A 120 -7.68 -11.00 9.97
C CYS A 120 -8.12 -9.93 10.98
N LYS A 121 -7.47 -9.89 12.14
CA LYS A 121 -7.82 -8.95 13.23
C LYS A 121 -7.46 -7.50 12.93
N THR A 122 -6.62 -7.27 11.92
CA THR A 122 -6.20 -5.94 11.49
C THR A 122 -5.95 -5.90 9.99
N THR A 123 -5.85 -4.68 9.46
CA THR A 123 -5.51 -4.38 8.07
C THR A 123 -4.02 -4.00 7.95
N CYS A 124 -3.60 -3.52 6.78
CA CYS A 124 -2.24 -3.03 6.58
C CYS A 124 -2.07 -1.56 6.94
N GLU A 125 -0.90 -1.20 7.44
CA GLU A 125 -0.39 0.16 7.27
C GLU A 125 0.22 0.28 5.86
N ILE A 126 -0.21 1.30 5.11
CA ILE A 126 0.00 1.39 3.66
C ILE A 126 1.09 2.42 3.35
N ALA A 127 2.16 2.01 2.64
CA ALA A 127 3.18 2.93 2.14
C ALA A 127 2.64 3.79 0.99
N ILE A 128 2.53 5.12 1.16
CA ILE A 128 2.04 6.05 0.14
C ILE A 128 3.06 7.16 -0.16
N GLY A 129 3.32 7.43 -1.43
CA GLY A 129 4.21 8.52 -1.84
C GLY A 129 3.61 9.91 -1.55
N ASP A 130 4.42 10.83 -1.04
CA ASP A 130 4.03 12.22 -0.74
C ASP A 130 3.58 13.00 -1.98
N ASN A 131 4.04 12.62 -3.17
CA ASN A 131 3.62 13.19 -4.45
C ASN A 131 2.12 13.06 -4.74
N LEU A 132 1.43 12.14 -4.07
CA LEU A 132 -0.02 11.93 -4.20
C LEU A 132 -0.83 12.78 -3.20
N LEU A 133 -0.17 13.49 -2.28
CA LEU A 133 -0.76 14.16 -1.11
C LEU A 133 -0.74 15.69 -1.23
N SER A 134 -1.04 16.21 -2.42
CA SER A 134 -1.01 17.66 -2.70
C SER A 134 -2.05 18.48 -1.92
N LEU A 135 -3.16 17.86 -1.50
CA LEU A 135 -4.22 18.51 -0.73
C LEU A 135 -4.14 18.11 0.75
N PRO A 136 -4.17 19.09 1.70
CA PRO A 136 -4.06 18.80 3.13
C PRO A 136 -5.10 17.80 3.63
N TRP A 137 -6.37 17.92 3.21
CA TRP A 137 -7.42 16.99 3.62
C TRP A 137 -7.21 15.57 3.08
N VAL A 138 -6.58 15.40 1.90
CA VAL A 138 -6.21 14.07 1.38
C VAL A 138 -5.13 13.45 2.26
N LYS A 139 -4.14 14.25 2.69
CA LYS A 139 -3.10 13.80 3.62
C LYS A 139 -3.70 13.34 4.97
N ASP A 140 -4.66 14.07 5.49
CA ASP A 140 -5.37 13.66 6.71
C ASP A 140 -6.16 12.36 6.49
N LEU A 141 -6.90 12.27 5.40
CA LEU A 141 -7.73 11.10 5.07
C LEU A 141 -6.89 9.82 4.93
N VAL A 142 -5.78 9.86 4.21
CA VAL A 142 -4.93 8.67 4.04
C VAL A 142 -4.27 8.25 5.35
N ARG A 143 -3.88 9.20 6.21
CA ARG A 143 -3.32 8.90 7.53
C ARG A 143 -4.35 8.30 8.50
N ILE A 144 -5.61 8.68 8.40
CA ILE A 144 -6.71 7.98 9.10
C ILE A 144 -6.86 6.56 8.55
N ASN A 145 -6.72 6.40 7.23
CA ASN A 145 -6.80 5.10 6.57
C ASN A 145 -5.49 4.29 6.70
N LYS A 146 -4.78 4.42 7.82
CA LYS A 146 -3.56 3.67 8.15
C LYS A 146 -2.42 3.83 7.12
N SER A 147 -2.36 4.94 6.36
CA SER A 147 -1.23 5.15 5.45
C SER A 147 -0.08 5.88 6.14
N PHE A 148 1.14 5.40 5.91
CA PHE A 148 2.37 6.12 6.25
C PHE A 148 3.06 6.67 5.01
N ILE A 149 3.70 7.83 5.16
CA ILE A 149 4.16 8.65 4.04
C ILE A 149 5.59 8.30 3.66
N VAL A 150 5.81 8.00 2.37
CA VAL A 150 7.11 7.82 1.75
C VAL A 150 7.55 9.15 1.11
N GLU A 151 8.54 9.79 1.67
CA GLU A 151 9.08 11.06 1.16
C GLU A 151 9.94 10.81 -0.08
N ARG A 152 9.57 11.39 -1.21
CA ARG A 152 10.25 11.21 -2.52
C ARG A 152 10.99 12.45 -3.00
N SER A 153 10.47 13.64 -2.70
CA SER A 153 10.98 14.92 -3.20
C SER A 153 12.05 15.52 -2.27
N VAL A 154 13.14 14.76 -2.00
CA VAL A 154 14.18 15.15 -1.05
C VAL A 154 15.59 15.06 -1.66
N SER A 155 16.56 15.79 -1.09
CA SER A 155 17.97 15.66 -1.48
C SER A 155 18.52 14.27 -1.17
N LEU A 156 19.62 13.85 -1.83
CA LEU A 156 20.25 12.53 -1.57
C LEU A 156 20.55 12.27 -0.10
N ARG A 157 21.01 13.28 0.65
CA ARG A 157 21.26 13.15 2.08
C ARG A 157 19.97 12.92 2.87
N GLN A 158 18.93 13.67 2.53
CA GLN A 158 17.61 13.53 3.15
C GLN A 158 16.98 12.17 2.78
N MET A 159 17.19 11.69 1.55
CA MET A 159 16.70 10.38 1.09
C MET A 159 17.22 9.24 1.98
N LEU A 160 18.50 9.24 2.36
CA LEU A 160 19.04 8.23 3.26
C LEU A 160 18.40 8.27 4.65
N LEU A 161 18.22 9.47 5.20
CA LEU A 161 17.56 9.65 6.51
C LEU A 161 16.08 9.24 6.45
N SER A 162 15.38 9.63 5.40
CA SER A 162 13.98 9.24 5.19
C SER A 162 13.83 7.73 5.00
N SER A 163 14.72 7.10 4.23
CA SER A 163 14.75 5.64 4.04
C SER A 163 15.02 4.90 5.36
N LYS A 164 15.97 5.39 6.17
CA LYS A 164 16.24 4.82 7.49
C LYS A 164 15.02 4.95 8.40
N ARG A 165 14.41 6.14 8.47
CA ARG A 165 13.20 6.38 9.26
C ARG A 165 12.04 5.50 8.82
N LEU A 166 11.85 5.34 7.51
CA LEU A 166 10.82 4.48 6.94
C LEU A 166 11.03 3.01 7.35
N SER A 167 12.25 2.53 7.24
CA SER A 167 12.61 1.17 7.63
C SER A 167 12.38 0.93 9.13
N ASP A 168 12.86 1.86 9.98
CA ASP A 168 12.64 1.78 11.44
C ASP A 168 11.14 1.77 11.79
N TYR A 169 10.34 2.56 11.05
CA TYR A 169 8.91 2.59 11.23
C TYR A 169 8.25 1.25 10.86
N MET A 170 8.63 0.64 9.73
CA MET A 170 8.10 -0.67 9.33
C MET A 170 8.41 -1.75 10.37
N HIS A 171 9.64 -1.78 10.92
CA HIS A 171 10.01 -2.69 12.00
C HIS A 171 9.18 -2.45 13.27
N LEU A 172 8.93 -1.19 13.62
CA LEU A 172 8.08 -0.83 14.76
C LEU A 172 6.63 -1.29 14.55
N VAL A 173 6.09 -1.15 13.33
CA VAL A 173 4.73 -1.58 13.00
C VAL A 173 4.58 -3.09 13.21
N ILE A 174 5.47 -3.88 12.67
CA ILE A 174 5.43 -5.35 12.80
C ILE A 174 5.65 -5.78 14.26
N ALA A 175 6.71 -5.29 14.90
CA ALA A 175 7.16 -5.81 16.18
C ALA A 175 6.35 -5.28 17.38
N GLN A 176 5.82 -4.07 17.31
CA GLN A 176 5.22 -3.39 18.47
C GLN A 176 3.77 -2.93 18.27
N LYS A 177 3.42 -2.41 17.08
CA LYS A 177 2.01 -2.09 16.78
C LYS A 177 1.19 -3.33 16.48
N HIS A 178 1.85 -4.42 16.10
CA HIS A 178 1.21 -5.66 15.68
C HIS A 178 0.20 -5.44 14.55
N ASP A 179 0.55 -4.57 13.61
CA ASP A 179 -0.17 -4.33 12.37
C ASP A 179 0.57 -4.95 11.18
N ASN A 180 -0.13 -5.24 10.09
CA ASN A 180 0.51 -5.59 8.84
C ASN A 180 1.03 -4.33 8.13
N VAL A 181 1.96 -4.52 7.19
CA VAL A 181 2.47 -3.47 6.31
C VAL A 181 2.21 -3.87 4.87
N TRP A 182 1.82 -2.92 4.02
CA TRP A 182 1.84 -3.10 2.57
C TRP A 182 2.78 -2.10 1.91
N ILE A 183 3.63 -2.61 1.02
CA ILE A 183 4.51 -1.80 0.18
C ILE A 183 4.62 -2.43 -1.22
N ALA A 184 4.62 -1.59 -2.26
CA ALA A 184 4.89 -2.04 -3.61
C ALA A 184 6.35 -2.48 -3.78
N GLN A 185 6.61 -3.53 -4.57
CA GLN A 185 7.96 -4.05 -4.86
C GLN A 185 8.85 -3.08 -5.64
N ARG A 186 8.29 -1.97 -6.11
CA ARG A 186 8.98 -0.96 -6.90
C ARG A 186 8.39 0.42 -6.73
N GLU A 187 9.15 1.44 -7.11
CA GLU A 187 8.64 2.79 -7.22
C GLU A 187 7.72 2.94 -8.44
N GLY A 188 6.46 3.28 -8.18
CA GLY A 188 5.42 3.45 -9.19
C GLY A 188 5.01 2.15 -9.88
N ARG A 189 3.96 2.21 -10.70
CA ARG A 189 3.41 1.08 -11.46
C ARG A 189 4.24 0.76 -12.68
N ALA A 190 4.42 -0.52 -13.02
CA ALA A 190 4.97 -0.93 -14.31
C ALA A 190 4.04 -0.48 -15.44
N LYS A 191 4.61 0.03 -16.55
CA LYS A 191 3.85 0.49 -17.71
C LYS A 191 3.84 -0.53 -18.86
N ASP A 192 4.80 -1.43 -18.84
CA ASP A 192 5.10 -2.44 -19.86
C ASP A 192 4.87 -3.87 -19.35
N SER A 193 4.17 -4.02 -18.22
CA SER A 193 3.95 -5.29 -17.52
C SER A 193 5.23 -5.99 -17.02
N ASN A 194 6.42 -5.40 -17.19
CA ASN A 194 7.66 -5.89 -16.60
C ASN A 194 7.80 -5.39 -15.15
N ASP A 195 6.98 -5.95 -14.28
CA ASP A 195 6.90 -5.55 -12.88
C ASP A 195 7.88 -6.37 -12.04
N ARG A 196 9.06 -5.79 -11.76
CA ARG A 196 10.14 -6.45 -11.02
C ARG A 196 10.45 -5.71 -9.74
N THR A 197 10.88 -6.48 -8.75
CA THR A 197 11.33 -5.96 -7.45
C THR A 197 12.60 -5.13 -7.61
N GLN A 198 12.54 -3.89 -7.14
CA GLN A 198 13.72 -3.03 -7.10
C GLN A 198 14.56 -3.35 -5.86
N GLU A 199 15.84 -3.68 -6.07
CA GLU A 199 16.78 -3.92 -4.95
C GLU A 199 16.84 -2.74 -3.96
N SER A 200 16.56 -1.51 -4.42
CA SER A 200 16.50 -0.32 -3.55
C SER A 200 15.44 -0.44 -2.45
N ILE A 201 14.33 -1.15 -2.70
CA ILE A 201 13.30 -1.43 -1.70
C ILE A 201 13.85 -2.37 -0.63
N ILE A 202 14.54 -3.44 -1.04
CA ILE A 202 15.15 -4.39 -0.09
C ILE A 202 16.27 -3.70 0.71
N LYS A 203 17.10 -2.88 0.04
CA LYS A 203 18.15 -2.09 0.69
C LYS A 203 17.59 -1.13 1.73
N MET A 204 16.45 -0.50 1.44
CA MET A 204 15.73 0.34 2.38
C MET A 204 15.23 -0.49 3.58
N MET A 205 14.60 -1.63 3.37
CA MET A 205 14.05 -2.48 4.43
C MET A 205 15.07 -2.92 5.47
N VAL A 206 16.32 -3.15 5.08
CA VAL A 206 17.39 -3.55 6.00
C VAL A 206 18.13 -2.37 6.67
N MET A 207 17.74 -1.13 6.42
CA MET A 207 18.33 0.04 7.11
C MET A 207 17.88 0.13 8.57
N GLY A 208 16.69 -0.38 8.89
CA GLY A 208 16.17 -0.57 10.25
C GLY A 208 16.46 -1.99 10.76
N GLY A 209 15.92 -2.27 11.95
CA GLY A 209 16.13 -3.55 12.63
C GLY A 209 17.53 -3.74 13.19
N GLU A 210 17.75 -4.88 13.83
CA GLU A 210 19.02 -5.23 14.48
C GLU A 210 19.60 -6.51 13.88
N GLY A 211 20.90 -6.74 14.09
CA GLY A 211 21.61 -7.94 13.65
C GLY A 211 22.06 -7.92 12.19
N SER A 212 22.21 -9.10 11.61
CA SER A 212 22.60 -9.34 10.22
C SER A 212 21.52 -8.88 9.23
N LEU A 213 21.83 -8.83 7.93
CA LEU A 213 20.87 -8.53 6.88
C LEU A 213 19.66 -9.50 6.89
N VAL A 214 19.94 -10.79 7.13
CA VAL A 214 18.91 -11.84 7.24
C VAL A 214 17.99 -11.56 8.43
N GLU A 215 18.54 -11.31 9.62
CA GLU A 215 17.74 -11.04 10.82
C GLU A 215 16.87 -9.78 10.67
N ARG A 216 17.39 -8.73 10.04
CA ARG A 216 16.64 -7.52 9.75
C ARG A 216 15.45 -7.78 8.80
N LEU A 217 15.63 -8.56 7.74
CA LEU A 217 14.51 -8.90 6.85
C LEU A 217 13.50 -9.83 7.54
N LYS A 218 13.98 -10.81 8.32
CA LYS A 218 13.11 -11.69 9.12
C LYS A 218 12.26 -10.90 10.13
N GLY A 219 12.81 -9.81 10.70
CA GLY A 219 12.03 -8.91 11.56
C GLY A 219 10.85 -8.21 10.88
N LEU A 220 10.76 -8.26 9.55
CA LEU A 220 9.65 -7.71 8.76
C LEU A 220 8.65 -8.78 8.30
N HIS A 221 8.97 -10.07 8.40
CA HIS A 221 8.10 -11.17 7.96
C HIS A 221 7.53 -10.94 6.56
N ILE A 222 8.41 -10.83 5.56
CA ILE A 222 8.02 -10.46 4.20
C ILE A 222 7.21 -11.58 3.56
N VAL A 223 6.05 -11.23 3.01
CA VAL A 223 5.18 -12.09 2.20
C VAL A 223 5.09 -11.50 0.81
N PRO A 224 5.67 -12.14 -0.23
CA PRO A 224 5.41 -11.77 -1.61
C PRO A 224 3.93 -11.94 -1.92
N LEU A 225 3.32 -10.94 -2.56
CA LEU A 225 1.89 -10.92 -2.86
C LEU A 225 1.68 -10.67 -4.35
N ALA A 226 1.08 -11.62 -5.05
CA ALA A 226 0.69 -11.45 -6.43
C ALA A 226 -0.68 -10.80 -6.54
N ILE A 227 -0.79 -9.73 -7.33
CA ILE A 227 -2.04 -9.03 -7.64
C ILE A 227 -2.31 -9.15 -9.13
N SER A 228 -3.43 -9.80 -9.48
CA SER A 228 -3.84 -10.06 -10.87
C SER A 228 -5.17 -9.40 -11.14
N TYR A 229 -5.23 -8.57 -12.17
CA TYR A 229 -6.46 -8.00 -12.72
C TYR A 229 -6.72 -8.63 -14.09
N GLU A 230 -7.96 -9.09 -14.35
CA GLU A 230 -8.35 -9.55 -15.67
C GLU A 230 -8.30 -8.40 -16.69
N TYR A 231 -8.75 -7.22 -16.30
CA TYR A 231 -8.61 -5.98 -17.08
C TYR A 231 -7.95 -4.91 -16.23
N ASP A 232 -6.92 -4.28 -16.73
CA ASP A 232 -6.30 -3.11 -16.12
C ASP A 232 -6.98 -1.84 -16.67
N PRO A 233 -7.82 -1.14 -15.90
CA PRO A 233 -8.53 0.03 -16.41
C PRO A 233 -7.62 1.15 -16.89
N CYS A 234 -6.38 1.16 -16.43
CA CYS A 234 -5.37 2.17 -16.78
C CYS A 234 -4.41 1.72 -17.89
N ASP A 235 -4.65 0.61 -18.59
CA ASP A 235 -3.74 0.06 -19.60
C ASP A 235 -3.40 1.06 -20.69
N PHE A 236 -4.40 1.73 -21.26
CA PHE A 236 -4.21 2.75 -22.28
C PHE A 236 -3.46 3.99 -21.77
N LEU A 237 -3.68 4.41 -20.51
CA LEU A 237 -2.93 5.51 -19.89
C LEU A 237 -1.46 5.11 -19.66
N LYS A 238 -1.22 3.87 -19.27
CA LYS A 238 0.12 3.31 -19.11
C LYS A 238 0.84 3.24 -20.45
N ALA A 239 0.17 2.73 -21.50
CA ALA A 239 0.71 2.68 -22.85
C ALA A 239 1.03 4.09 -23.39
N GLN A 240 0.12 5.05 -23.20
CA GLN A 240 0.33 6.45 -23.58
C GLN A 240 1.54 7.05 -22.85
N GLU A 241 1.64 6.87 -21.52
CA GLU A 241 2.79 7.37 -20.75
C GLU A 241 4.10 6.76 -21.25
N PHE A 242 4.10 5.45 -21.55
CA PHE A 242 5.27 4.75 -22.06
C PHE A 242 5.68 5.29 -23.44
N GLN A 243 4.71 5.50 -24.32
CA GLN A 243 4.95 6.07 -25.66
C GLN A 243 5.48 7.51 -25.58
N LEU A 244 4.86 8.36 -24.78
CA LEU A 244 5.29 9.75 -24.61
C LEU A 244 6.72 9.86 -24.08
N LYS A 245 7.10 9.01 -23.13
CA LYS A 245 8.49 8.94 -22.63
C LYS A 245 9.49 8.45 -23.68
N ARG A 246 9.06 7.60 -24.60
CA ARG A 246 9.89 7.12 -25.72
C ARG A 246 10.08 8.20 -26.80
N ASP A 247 9.00 8.89 -27.14
CA ASP A 247 8.93 9.73 -28.35
C ASP A 247 9.29 11.21 -28.08
N ILE A 248 9.17 11.67 -26.83
CA ILE A 248 9.41 13.07 -26.45
C ILE A 248 10.55 13.13 -25.42
N ALA A 249 11.65 13.76 -25.82
CA ALA A 249 12.76 14.00 -24.90
C ALA A 249 12.29 14.86 -23.70
N ASP A 250 12.76 14.48 -22.49
CA ASP A 250 12.45 15.17 -21.23
C ASP A 250 10.95 15.26 -20.86
N TRP A 251 10.10 14.40 -21.46
CA TRP A 251 8.69 14.35 -21.10
C TRP A 251 8.51 14.06 -19.60
N LYS A 252 7.62 14.82 -18.98
CA LYS A 252 7.25 14.66 -17.57
C LYS A 252 5.74 14.64 -17.43
N LYS A 253 5.27 13.89 -16.42
CA LYS A 253 3.86 13.90 -16.06
C LYS A 253 3.36 15.29 -15.70
N GLY A 254 2.15 15.59 -16.15
CA GLY A 254 1.39 16.72 -15.67
C GLY A 254 0.83 16.49 -14.24
N PRO A 255 0.46 17.57 -13.55
CA PRO A 255 -0.05 17.48 -12.17
C PRO A 255 -1.36 16.70 -12.03
N MET A 256 -2.11 16.55 -13.14
CA MET A 256 -3.40 15.85 -13.16
C MET A 256 -3.30 14.38 -13.60
N ASP A 257 -2.18 13.93 -14.14
CA ASP A 257 -2.06 12.58 -14.72
C ASP A 257 -2.27 11.47 -13.69
N ASP A 258 -1.75 11.64 -12.48
CA ASP A 258 -1.98 10.68 -11.40
C ASP A 258 -3.45 10.74 -10.89
N VAL A 259 -4.08 11.92 -10.87
CA VAL A 259 -5.51 12.06 -10.50
C VAL A 259 -6.40 11.36 -11.53
N VAL A 260 -6.15 11.57 -12.82
CA VAL A 260 -6.85 10.88 -13.92
C VAL A 260 -6.66 9.37 -13.82
N SER A 261 -5.43 8.91 -13.55
CA SER A 261 -5.14 7.48 -13.37
C SER A 261 -5.86 6.89 -12.15
N MET A 262 -5.89 7.60 -11.01
CA MET A 262 -6.65 7.17 -9.82
C MET A 262 -8.14 7.05 -10.13
N GLN A 263 -8.74 8.06 -10.75
CA GLN A 263 -10.15 8.05 -11.11
C GLN A 263 -10.48 6.92 -12.09
N THR A 264 -9.65 6.74 -13.13
CA THR A 264 -9.82 5.67 -14.13
C THR A 264 -9.69 4.29 -13.48
N GLY A 265 -8.68 4.09 -12.63
CA GLY A 265 -8.48 2.85 -11.90
C GLY A 265 -9.66 2.52 -10.98
N ILE A 266 -10.13 3.50 -10.20
CA ILE A 266 -11.26 3.31 -9.29
C ILE A 266 -12.54 2.97 -10.07
N MET A 267 -12.90 3.73 -11.09
CA MET A 267 -14.21 3.65 -11.75
C MET A 267 -14.25 2.62 -12.89
N GLY A 268 -13.13 2.27 -13.49
CA GLY A 268 -13.05 1.38 -14.64
C GLY A 268 -13.38 -0.07 -14.32
N TYR A 269 -13.83 -0.81 -15.33
CA TYR A 269 -14.16 -2.23 -15.21
C TYR A 269 -12.88 -3.08 -15.11
N LYS A 270 -12.88 -4.10 -14.24
CA LYS A 270 -11.69 -4.88 -13.85
C LYS A 270 -11.79 -6.38 -14.16
N GLY A 271 -13.00 -6.87 -14.53
CA GLY A 271 -13.23 -8.30 -14.63
C GLY A 271 -13.01 -8.99 -13.27
N HIS A 272 -12.35 -10.12 -13.27
CA HIS A 272 -11.92 -10.80 -12.04
C HIS A 272 -10.63 -10.16 -11.48
N ILE A 273 -10.55 -10.09 -10.16
CA ILE A 273 -9.37 -9.63 -9.43
C ILE A 273 -8.96 -10.75 -8.48
N HIS A 274 -7.68 -11.09 -8.47
CA HIS A 274 -7.16 -12.16 -7.62
C HIS A 274 -5.88 -11.74 -6.92
N TYR A 275 -5.83 -12.02 -5.62
CA TYR A 275 -4.67 -11.86 -4.76
C TYR A 275 -4.19 -13.24 -4.33
N ASP A 276 -2.87 -13.46 -4.34
CA ASP A 276 -2.29 -14.73 -3.90
C ASP A 276 -1.06 -14.45 -3.03
N ALA A 277 -1.17 -14.77 -1.73
CA ALA A 277 -0.10 -14.62 -0.78
C ALA A 277 0.85 -15.81 -0.85
N ALA A 278 2.14 -15.53 -1.08
CA ALA A 278 3.20 -16.53 -1.00
C ALA A 278 3.50 -16.93 0.46
N PRO A 279 4.25 -18.01 0.70
CA PRO A 279 4.85 -18.25 2.00
C PRO A 279 5.73 -17.06 2.43
N CYS A 280 5.74 -16.77 3.75
CA CYS A 280 6.71 -15.83 4.31
C CYS A 280 8.13 -16.29 4.00
N ILE A 281 8.98 -15.37 3.52
CA ILE A 281 10.33 -15.70 3.06
C ILE A 281 11.33 -16.03 4.19
N ASP A 282 10.93 -15.97 5.46
CA ASP A 282 11.81 -16.17 6.62
C ASP A 282 12.56 -17.49 6.55
N ALA A 283 11.87 -18.60 6.24
CA ALA A 283 12.48 -19.91 6.12
C ALA A 283 13.44 -20.01 4.90
N TRP A 284 13.11 -19.32 3.82
CA TRP A 284 13.98 -19.25 2.65
C TRP A 284 15.25 -18.42 2.94
N LEU A 285 15.13 -17.31 3.67
CA LEU A 285 16.28 -16.49 4.09
C LEU A 285 17.29 -17.31 4.89
N ASP A 286 16.87 -18.29 5.69
CA ASP A 286 17.76 -19.19 6.44
C ASP A 286 18.55 -20.15 5.54
N THR A 287 18.18 -20.31 4.27
CA THR A 287 18.90 -21.15 3.30
C THR A 287 20.03 -20.41 2.58
N LEU A 288 20.10 -19.08 2.73
CA LEU A 288 21.13 -18.28 2.06
C LEU A 288 22.50 -18.46 2.72
N ASP A 289 23.54 -18.43 1.91
CA ASP A 289 24.93 -18.47 2.40
C ASP A 289 25.21 -17.22 3.27
N ALA A 290 25.66 -17.45 4.50
CA ALA A 290 25.97 -16.39 5.46
C ALA A 290 27.10 -15.46 4.98
N ASP A 291 28.00 -15.97 4.13
CA ASP A 291 29.14 -15.24 3.56
C ASP A 291 28.81 -14.61 2.19
N MET A 292 27.57 -14.68 1.75
CA MET A 292 27.12 -14.11 0.48
C MET A 292 27.45 -12.61 0.39
N PRO A 293 28.06 -12.12 -0.72
CA PRO A 293 28.29 -10.69 -0.94
C PRO A 293 26.98 -9.89 -0.87
N LYS A 294 27.01 -8.72 -0.25
CA LYS A 294 25.79 -7.88 -0.07
C LYS A 294 25.03 -7.61 -1.36
N ALA A 295 25.73 -7.39 -2.46
CA ALA A 295 25.09 -7.14 -3.76
C ALA A 295 24.29 -8.37 -4.23
N ASP A 296 24.89 -9.55 -4.09
CA ASP A 296 24.25 -10.83 -4.47
C ASP A 296 23.07 -11.14 -3.55
N PHE A 297 23.19 -10.84 -2.25
CA PHE A 297 22.10 -10.96 -1.28
C PHE A 297 20.87 -10.15 -1.70
N PHE A 298 21.02 -8.85 -1.99
CA PHE A 298 19.88 -8.02 -2.40
C PHE A 298 19.26 -8.48 -3.71
N LYS A 299 20.08 -8.90 -4.65
CA LYS A 299 19.62 -9.47 -5.92
C LYS A 299 18.87 -10.78 -5.70
N ALA A 300 19.40 -11.68 -4.85
CA ALA A 300 18.75 -12.95 -4.54
C ALA A 300 17.37 -12.75 -3.91
N VAL A 301 17.25 -11.84 -2.93
CA VAL A 301 15.98 -11.52 -2.28
C VAL A 301 14.97 -10.92 -3.29
N ALA A 302 15.40 -9.96 -4.11
CA ALA A 302 14.55 -9.37 -5.13
C ALA A 302 14.08 -10.42 -6.15
N THR A 303 14.98 -11.29 -6.61
CA THR A 303 14.67 -12.39 -7.53
C THR A 303 13.67 -13.37 -6.91
N HIS A 304 13.86 -13.75 -5.66
CA HIS A 304 12.94 -14.67 -4.97
C HIS A 304 11.53 -14.08 -4.84
N ILE A 305 11.41 -12.80 -4.50
CA ILE A 305 10.11 -12.12 -4.48
C ILE A 305 9.47 -12.13 -5.88
N ASP A 306 10.22 -11.82 -6.93
CA ASP A 306 9.72 -11.85 -8.31
C ASP A 306 9.24 -13.26 -8.71
N GLU A 307 10.01 -14.32 -8.40
CA GLU A 307 9.65 -15.69 -8.70
C GLU A 307 8.35 -16.11 -8.00
N GLU A 308 8.20 -15.74 -6.73
CA GLU A 308 6.98 -16.02 -5.98
C GLU A 308 5.77 -15.26 -6.52
N VAL A 309 5.92 -13.99 -6.89
CA VAL A 309 4.86 -13.20 -7.54
C VAL A 309 4.50 -13.77 -8.90
N PHE A 310 5.49 -14.07 -9.76
CA PHE A 310 5.23 -14.60 -11.12
C PHE A 310 4.59 -15.99 -11.10
N ARG A 311 4.99 -16.85 -10.17
CA ARG A 311 4.41 -18.19 -10.00
C ARG A 311 2.91 -18.14 -9.65
N ARG A 312 2.48 -17.09 -8.94
CA ARG A 312 1.11 -16.91 -8.45
C ARG A 312 0.28 -15.94 -9.28
N TYR A 313 0.92 -15.21 -10.20
CA TYR A 313 0.21 -14.28 -11.06
C TYR A 313 -0.77 -15.06 -11.95
N ARG A 314 -2.05 -14.75 -11.82
CA ARG A 314 -3.12 -15.40 -12.61
C ARG A 314 -3.28 -14.68 -13.94
N LEU A 315 -3.23 -15.45 -15.03
CA LEU A 315 -3.62 -15.01 -16.36
C LEU A 315 -5.07 -15.42 -16.62
N TYR A 316 -5.79 -14.57 -17.29
CA TYR A 316 -7.17 -14.81 -17.71
C TYR A 316 -7.24 -14.97 -19.22
N PRO A 317 -8.31 -15.62 -19.77
CA PRO A 317 -8.43 -15.80 -21.23
C PRO A 317 -8.41 -14.48 -22.03
N SER A 318 -8.69 -13.36 -21.39
CA SER A 318 -8.69 -12.02 -21.98
C SER A 318 -7.31 -11.31 -21.98
N ASN A 319 -6.33 -11.87 -21.27
CA ASN A 319 -4.98 -11.28 -21.18
C ASN A 319 -4.09 -11.64 -22.38
#